data_e42f56e02dc9458b9a1ca4528929d62f
#
_entry.id   e42f56e02dc9458b9a1ca4528929d62f
#
_cell.length_a   1.000
_cell.length_b   1.000
_cell.length_c   1.000
_cell.angle_alpha   90.00
_cell.angle_beta   90.00
_cell.angle_gamma   90.00
#
_symmetry.space_group_name_H-M   'P 1'
#
loop_
_entity.id
_entity.type
_entity.pdbx_description
1 polymer ?
#
loop_
_entity_poly.entity_id
_entity_poly.type
_entity_poly.pdbx_seq_one_letter_code
_entity_poly.pdbx_strand_id
1 'polypeptide(L)'
;MALLPLSFGQSRARRFTSAAAAAEAVATTIPSLQMFDLPGPGSPAFASADLVCGSVKVATNSVTPCRVTVTDSQGWHFFVSVAGQSKTLWDRNEINLLPGQNMMIMPNLPRTSDRTNSSAFVAAFDIDELLKRQRAMSGAESIVHVPDDRPTKIPLGFQPALWRTFTHICKIIDACGEDGALAARLGVDDLIYRWLATTLLEAEDTAETQHVPRGRVDFVCDYIRATIDVRPLTLTEMENASALSARSLQYGFMRRFGCSPMQWQQRERMIRVRERLFLLPPDATITELAYEIGFSTLSALTTLYKRHFGETPIQTITSARIHRNA
;
A
#
# COMPACT_ATOMS: atom_id res chain seq x y z
N MET A 1 -19.73 -4.53 13.24
CA MET A 1 -18.94 -4.70 11.97
C MET A 1 -18.31 -6.10 11.98
N ALA A 2 -18.22 -6.77 10.82
CA ALA A 2 -17.51 -8.04 10.73
C ALA A 2 -16.00 -7.78 10.73
N LEU A 3 -15.24 -8.66 11.39
CA LEU A 3 -13.78 -8.64 11.34
C LEU A 3 -13.28 -8.98 9.93
N LEU A 4 -12.21 -8.33 9.51
CA LEU A 4 -11.53 -8.62 8.24
C LEU A 4 -10.71 -9.92 8.37
N PRO A 5 -10.42 -10.63 7.24
CA PRO A 5 -9.60 -11.83 7.28
C PRO A 5 -8.20 -11.56 7.87
N LEU A 6 -7.68 -12.51 8.62
CA LEU A 6 -6.30 -12.51 9.08
C LEU A 6 -5.34 -12.86 7.93
N SER A 7 -4.09 -12.44 8.01
CA SER A 7 -3.08 -12.80 7.02
C SER A 7 -2.67 -14.29 7.08
N PHE A 8 -2.79 -14.90 8.25
CA PHE A 8 -2.61 -16.34 8.50
C PHE A 8 -3.39 -16.75 9.74
N GLY A 9 -3.49 -18.04 10.03
CA GLY A 9 -4.08 -18.58 11.26
C GLY A 9 -5.59 -18.35 11.41
N GLN A 10 -6.32 -18.19 10.31
CA GLN A 10 -7.76 -17.92 10.36
C GLN A 10 -8.56 -19.03 11.08
N SER A 11 -8.14 -20.30 10.94
CA SER A 11 -8.80 -21.47 11.56
C SER A 11 -8.53 -21.59 13.06
N ARG A 12 -7.42 -20.98 13.55
CA ARG A 12 -6.97 -21.02 14.95
C ARG A 12 -7.04 -19.67 15.65
N ALA A 13 -7.69 -18.69 15.02
CA ALA A 13 -7.78 -17.34 15.54
C ALA A 13 -8.50 -17.30 16.89
N ARG A 14 -7.84 -16.73 17.89
CA ARG A 14 -8.45 -16.38 19.16
C ARG A 14 -9.29 -15.12 18.97
N ARG A 15 -10.51 -15.13 19.49
CA ARG A 15 -11.45 -14.02 19.37
C ARG A 15 -11.71 -13.37 20.72
N PHE A 16 -11.81 -12.05 20.74
CA PHE A 16 -12.00 -11.25 21.94
C PHE A 16 -13.08 -10.21 21.71
N THR A 17 -13.80 -9.87 22.75
CA THR A 17 -14.85 -8.85 22.77
C THR A 17 -14.43 -7.62 23.57
N SER A 18 -13.21 -7.58 24.10
CA SER A 18 -12.63 -6.44 24.78
C SER A 18 -11.23 -6.14 24.29
N ALA A 19 -10.89 -4.85 24.23
CA ALA A 19 -9.58 -4.36 23.84
C ALA A 19 -8.47 -4.84 24.79
N ALA A 20 -8.75 -4.92 26.10
CA ALA A 20 -7.78 -5.38 27.10
C ALA A 20 -7.38 -6.84 26.89
N ALA A 21 -8.35 -7.76 26.69
CA ALA A 21 -8.06 -9.16 26.41
C ALA A 21 -7.34 -9.35 25.06
N ALA A 22 -7.66 -8.52 24.07
CA ALA A 22 -6.95 -8.53 22.79
C ALA A 22 -5.50 -8.05 22.94
N ALA A 23 -5.24 -7.05 23.74
CA ALA A 23 -3.89 -6.55 24.03
C ALA A 23 -3.04 -7.63 24.72
N GLU A 24 -3.58 -8.31 25.72
CA GLU A 24 -2.91 -9.42 26.40
C GLU A 24 -2.53 -10.56 25.43
N ALA A 25 -3.41 -10.86 24.49
CA ALA A 25 -3.14 -11.89 23.47
C ALA A 25 -1.98 -11.55 22.52
N VAL A 26 -1.70 -10.27 22.30
CA VAL A 26 -0.61 -9.79 21.42
C VAL A 26 0.66 -9.48 22.22
N ALA A 27 0.59 -9.48 23.56
CA ALA A 27 1.71 -9.16 24.45
C ALA A 27 2.93 -10.09 24.27
N THR A 28 2.74 -11.29 23.75
CA THR A 28 3.85 -12.21 23.40
C THR A 28 4.76 -11.66 22.30
N THR A 29 4.20 -10.82 21.42
CA THR A 29 4.94 -10.17 20.32
C THR A 29 5.28 -8.72 20.65
N ILE A 30 4.39 -8.00 21.33
CA ILE A 30 4.60 -6.59 21.74
C ILE A 30 4.21 -6.47 23.23
N PRO A 31 5.13 -6.62 24.18
CA PRO A 31 4.81 -6.75 25.60
C PRO A 31 4.06 -5.59 26.26
N SER A 32 4.34 -4.36 25.86
CA SER A 32 3.75 -3.16 26.46
C SER A 32 2.56 -2.59 25.69
N LEU A 33 1.97 -3.40 24.81
CA LEU A 33 0.86 -2.96 24.00
C LEU A 33 -0.43 -2.84 24.84
N GLN A 34 -1.08 -1.68 24.76
CA GLN A 34 -2.41 -1.42 25.27
C GLN A 34 -3.36 -1.10 24.13
N MET A 35 -4.60 -1.53 24.25
CA MET A 35 -5.64 -1.27 23.25
C MET A 35 -6.85 -0.60 23.90
N PHE A 36 -7.43 0.34 23.17
CA PHE A 36 -8.62 1.08 23.59
C PHE A 36 -9.63 1.09 22.44
N ASP A 37 -10.87 0.80 22.74
CA ASP A 37 -11.96 0.90 21.76
C ASP A 37 -12.17 2.36 21.36
N LEU A 38 -12.36 2.59 20.07
CA LEU A 38 -12.82 3.88 19.56
C LEU A 38 -14.34 3.81 19.31
N PRO A 39 -15.07 4.92 19.53
CA PRO A 39 -16.48 4.99 19.22
C PRO A 39 -16.75 4.59 17.76
N GLY A 40 -17.68 3.67 17.56
CA GLY A 40 -18.04 3.17 16.23
C GLY A 40 -19.33 2.36 16.27
N PRO A 41 -19.94 2.07 15.13
CA PRO A 41 -21.14 1.26 15.06
C PRO A 41 -20.84 -0.20 15.39
N GLY A 42 -21.56 -0.76 16.36
CA GLY A 42 -21.51 -2.17 16.78
C GLY A 42 -20.59 -2.43 17.96
N SER A 43 -20.62 -3.69 18.44
CA SER A 43 -19.78 -4.12 19.55
C SER A 43 -18.32 -4.27 19.11
N PRO A 44 -17.36 -3.94 19.98
CA PRO A 44 -15.94 -4.20 19.73
C PRO A 44 -15.70 -5.69 19.45
N ALA A 45 -14.85 -5.96 18.48
CA ALA A 45 -14.45 -7.32 18.16
C ALA A 45 -12.99 -7.36 17.71
N PHE A 46 -12.27 -8.38 18.14
CA PHE A 46 -10.85 -8.59 17.85
C PHE A 46 -10.62 -10.05 17.56
N ALA A 47 -9.69 -10.32 16.64
CA ALA A 47 -9.18 -11.66 16.40
C ALA A 47 -7.66 -11.61 16.24
N SER A 48 -6.95 -12.59 16.77
CA SER A 48 -5.51 -12.71 16.61
C SER A 48 -5.06 -14.16 16.47
N ALA A 49 -3.96 -14.35 15.76
CA ALA A 49 -3.18 -15.58 15.75
C ALA A 49 -1.70 -15.20 15.77
N ASP A 50 -0.88 -16.02 16.41
CA ASP A 50 0.56 -15.82 16.54
C ASP A 50 1.32 -17.12 16.33
N LEU A 51 2.62 -17.02 16.02
CA LEU A 51 3.54 -18.14 15.91
C LEU A 51 4.97 -17.67 16.20
N VAL A 52 5.75 -18.49 16.89
CA VAL A 52 7.19 -18.29 17.05
C VAL A 52 7.90 -19.15 16.01
N CYS A 53 8.63 -18.52 15.08
CA CYS A 53 9.38 -19.20 14.03
C CYS A 53 10.87 -18.90 14.24
N GLY A 54 11.61 -19.79 14.91
CA GLY A 54 13.02 -19.55 15.20
C GLY A 54 13.24 -18.26 15.97
N SER A 55 13.97 -17.32 15.38
CA SER A 55 14.29 -16.00 15.96
C SER A 55 13.22 -14.92 15.70
N VAL A 56 12.18 -15.22 14.92
CA VAL A 56 11.12 -14.27 14.59
C VAL A 56 9.82 -14.68 15.30
N LYS A 57 9.16 -13.71 15.93
CA LYS A 57 7.82 -13.87 16.46
C LYS A 57 6.85 -13.15 15.53
N VAL A 58 5.89 -13.86 14.97
CA VAL A 58 4.88 -13.29 14.08
C VAL A 58 3.52 -13.30 14.73
N ALA A 59 2.75 -12.24 14.51
CA ALA A 59 1.35 -12.16 14.89
C ALA A 59 0.55 -11.51 13.79
N THR A 60 -0.71 -11.92 13.68
CA THR A 60 -1.71 -11.26 12.84
C THR A 60 -2.90 -10.90 13.69
N ASN A 61 -3.51 -9.78 13.40
CA ASN A 61 -4.69 -9.33 14.13
C ASN A 61 -5.69 -8.66 13.20
N SER A 62 -6.96 -8.85 13.49
CA SER A 62 -8.08 -8.14 12.87
C SER A 62 -8.88 -7.45 13.98
N VAL A 63 -9.17 -6.18 13.80
CA VAL A 63 -9.76 -5.32 14.83
C VAL A 63 -10.87 -4.46 14.25
N THR A 64 -11.89 -4.21 15.03
CA THR A 64 -12.79 -3.06 14.84
C THR A 64 -12.05 -1.76 15.17
N PRO A 65 -12.58 -0.56 14.87
CA PRO A 65 -11.88 0.68 15.14
C PRO A 65 -11.37 0.75 16.59
N CYS A 66 -10.05 0.94 16.74
CA CYS A 66 -9.41 0.97 18.05
C CYS A 66 -8.17 1.86 18.05
N ARG A 67 -7.76 2.31 19.23
CA ARG A 67 -6.48 2.96 19.48
C ARG A 67 -5.53 1.96 20.15
N VAL A 68 -4.32 1.89 19.63
CA VAL A 68 -3.25 1.05 20.16
C VAL A 68 -2.14 1.95 20.65
N THR A 69 -1.73 1.80 21.91
CA THR A 69 -0.59 2.51 22.48
C THR A 69 0.48 1.51 22.88
N VAL A 70 1.72 1.81 22.57
CA VAL A 70 2.90 1.02 22.95
C VAL A 70 3.88 1.95 23.64
N THR A 71 4.33 1.60 24.85
CA THR A 71 5.29 2.40 25.62
C THR A 71 6.71 1.84 25.52
N ASP A 72 6.85 0.51 25.44
CA ASP A 72 8.12 -0.20 25.30
C ASP A 72 7.86 -1.50 24.50
N SER A 73 8.40 -1.61 23.32
CA SER A 73 8.18 -2.78 22.46
C SER A 73 9.23 -3.88 22.60
N GLN A 74 10.29 -3.65 23.37
CA GLN A 74 11.39 -4.60 23.60
C GLN A 74 11.97 -5.15 22.28
N GLY A 75 12.54 -4.27 21.45
CA GLY A 75 13.20 -4.65 20.21
C GLY A 75 12.54 -4.09 18.95
N TRP A 76 12.91 -4.66 17.84
CA TRP A 76 12.49 -4.21 16.52
C TRP A 76 11.25 -4.94 16.03
N HIS A 77 10.35 -4.18 15.44
CA HIS A 77 9.12 -4.71 14.86
C HIS A 77 8.93 -4.20 13.44
N PHE A 78 8.31 -5.00 12.60
CA PHE A 78 7.74 -4.47 11.36
C PHE A 78 6.24 -4.74 11.29
N PHE A 79 5.54 -3.84 10.62
CA PHE A 79 4.09 -3.85 10.47
C PHE A 79 3.71 -3.77 9.01
N VAL A 80 2.80 -4.65 8.61
CA VAL A 80 2.20 -4.65 7.27
C VAL A 80 0.69 -4.56 7.43
N SER A 81 0.07 -3.52 6.88
CA SER A 81 -1.40 -3.48 6.78
C SER A 81 -1.84 -4.44 5.69
N VAL A 82 -2.71 -5.40 6.04
CA VAL A 82 -3.25 -6.39 5.12
C VAL A 82 -4.60 -5.94 4.56
N ALA A 83 -5.41 -5.30 5.40
CA ALA A 83 -6.69 -4.70 5.03
C ALA A 83 -7.03 -3.54 5.97
N GLY A 84 -7.79 -2.56 5.49
CA GLY A 84 -8.10 -1.34 6.25
C GLY A 84 -6.89 -0.42 6.36
N GLN A 85 -6.93 0.54 7.29
CA GLN A 85 -5.90 1.57 7.44
C GLN A 85 -5.43 1.66 8.90
N SER A 86 -4.17 2.04 9.08
CA SER A 86 -3.60 2.37 10.38
C SER A 86 -2.81 3.68 10.26
N LYS A 87 -3.09 4.60 11.19
CA LYS A 87 -2.37 5.87 11.34
C LYS A 87 -1.55 5.79 12.62
N THR A 88 -0.23 5.74 12.49
CA THR A 88 0.69 5.68 13.62
C THR A 88 1.31 7.04 13.88
N LEU A 89 1.27 7.47 15.12
CA LEU A 89 1.81 8.73 15.63
C LEU A 89 2.98 8.42 16.58
N TRP A 90 4.07 9.12 16.41
CA TRP A 90 5.20 9.14 17.35
C TRP A 90 5.77 10.55 17.40
N ASP A 91 6.03 11.06 18.57
CA ASP A 91 6.40 12.46 18.79
C ASP A 91 5.42 13.39 18.04
N ARG A 92 5.86 14.18 17.07
CA ARG A 92 5.00 15.07 16.24
C ARG A 92 4.80 14.56 14.81
N ASN A 93 5.21 13.34 14.53
CA ASN A 93 5.19 12.75 13.19
C ASN A 93 4.07 11.71 13.05
N GLU A 94 3.69 11.42 11.80
CA GLU A 94 2.71 10.39 11.50
C GLU A 94 3.10 9.52 10.30
N ILE A 95 2.73 8.25 10.38
CA ILE A 95 2.80 7.30 9.27
C ILE A 95 1.42 6.70 9.04
N ASN A 96 0.93 6.80 7.81
CA ASN A 96 -0.26 6.11 7.36
C ASN A 96 0.11 4.82 6.64
N LEU A 97 -0.37 3.68 7.15
CA LEU A 97 -0.18 2.37 6.56
C LEU A 97 -1.40 1.98 5.74
N LEU A 98 -1.15 1.65 4.48
CA LEU A 98 -2.15 1.23 3.51
C LEU A 98 -1.81 -0.15 2.95
N PRO A 99 -2.80 -1.06 2.77
CA PRO A 99 -2.57 -2.41 2.29
C PRO A 99 -1.84 -2.45 0.95
N GLY A 100 -0.78 -3.24 0.86
CA GLY A 100 0.01 -3.42 -0.35
C GLY A 100 0.81 -2.20 -0.84
N GLN A 101 0.67 -1.05 -0.18
CA GLN A 101 1.37 0.17 -0.59
C GLN A 101 2.64 0.42 0.21
N ASN A 102 2.60 0.13 1.50
CA ASN A 102 3.74 0.38 2.37
C ASN A 102 3.70 -0.52 3.61
N MET A 103 4.85 -0.62 4.24
CA MET A 103 5.05 -1.20 5.56
C MET A 103 5.81 -0.22 6.45
N MET A 104 5.93 -0.53 7.73
CA MET A 104 6.67 0.27 8.69
C MET A 104 7.62 -0.64 9.47
N ILE A 105 8.88 -0.25 9.55
CA ILE A 105 9.84 -0.80 10.51
C ILE A 105 9.92 0.16 11.69
N MET A 106 9.89 -0.40 12.88
CA MET A 106 9.84 0.36 14.11
C MET A 106 10.86 -0.18 15.12
N PRO A 107 11.77 0.68 15.58
CA PRO A 107 12.58 0.37 16.74
C PRO A 107 11.75 0.41 18.02
N ASN A 108 12.39 0.17 19.16
CA ASN A 108 11.74 0.29 20.46
C ASN A 108 11.43 1.76 20.80
N LEU A 109 10.28 2.26 20.34
CA LEU A 109 9.83 3.63 20.58
C LEU A 109 8.38 3.68 21.05
N PRO A 110 8.05 4.59 21.98
CA PRO A 110 6.66 4.89 22.33
C PRO A 110 5.87 5.39 21.12
N ARG A 111 4.65 4.89 20.97
CA ARG A 111 3.79 5.27 19.84
C ARG A 111 2.32 5.07 20.13
N THR A 112 1.50 5.75 19.36
CA THR A 112 0.04 5.54 19.34
C THR A 112 -0.40 5.29 17.90
N SER A 113 -1.28 4.32 17.69
CA SER A 113 -1.84 4.01 16.37
C SER A 113 -3.35 3.99 16.42
N ASP A 114 -3.99 4.82 15.60
CA ASP A 114 -5.43 4.76 15.37
C ASP A 114 -5.68 3.83 14.18
N ARG A 115 -6.53 2.84 14.41
CA ARG A 115 -6.85 1.81 13.42
C ARG A 115 -8.33 1.87 13.05
N THR A 116 -8.61 1.80 11.77
CA THR A 116 -9.97 1.56 11.26
C THR A 116 -10.36 0.09 11.50
N ASN A 117 -11.48 -0.36 10.96
CA ASN A 117 -11.70 -1.81 10.78
C ASN A 117 -10.58 -2.34 9.89
N SER A 118 -9.65 -3.07 10.46
CA SER A 118 -8.38 -3.39 9.80
C SER A 118 -7.81 -4.74 10.20
N SER A 119 -7.00 -5.29 9.31
CA SER A 119 -6.19 -6.47 9.56
C SER A 119 -4.71 -6.14 9.30
N ALA A 120 -3.84 -6.59 10.19
CA ALA A 120 -2.42 -6.35 10.09
C ALA A 120 -1.60 -7.59 10.45
N PHE A 121 -0.42 -7.66 9.86
CA PHE A 121 0.67 -8.55 10.23
C PHE A 121 1.71 -7.74 11.02
N VAL A 122 2.23 -8.31 12.08
CA VAL A 122 3.33 -7.76 12.85
C VAL A 122 4.36 -8.84 13.11
N ALA A 123 5.64 -8.50 13.03
CA ALA A 123 6.70 -9.40 13.44
C ALA A 123 7.71 -8.67 14.33
N ALA A 124 8.10 -9.34 15.42
CA ALA A 124 9.26 -8.97 16.22
C ALA A 124 10.48 -9.72 15.67
N PHE A 125 11.57 -9.02 15.45
CA PHE A 125 12.77 -9.56 14.82
C PHE A 125 14.05 -8.96 15.41
N ASP A 126 15.18 -9.64 15.16
CA ASP A 126 16.51 -9.20 15.57
C ASP A 126 17.13 -8.37 14.44
N ILE A 127 17.53 -7.13 14.74
CA ILE A 127 18.14 -6.21 13.77
C ILE A 127 19.51 -6.71 13.28
N ASP A 128 20.32 -7.33 14.15
CA ASP A 128 21.64 -7.81 13.79
C ASP A 128 21.54 -8.99 12.80
N GLU A 129 20.55 -9.86 12.98
CA GLU A 129 20.25 -10.93 12.04
C GLU A 129 19.76 -10.38 10.69
N LEU A 130 18.99 -9.30 10.66
CA LEU A 130 18.60 -8.61 9.44
C LEU A 130 19.81 -8.04 8.71
N LEU A 131 20.67 -7.29 9.42
CA LEU A 131 21.89 -6.69 8.85
C LEU A 131 22.86 -7.76 8.32
N LYS A 132 22.95 -8.90 8.99
CA LYS A 132 23.74 -10.04 8.52
C LYS A 132 23.24 -10.59 7.18
N ARG A 133 21.91 -10.71 6.99
CA ARG A 133 21.33 -11.13 5.70
C ARG A 133 21.55 -10.08 4.62
N GLN A 134 21.39 -8.81 4.92
CA GLN A 134 21.70 -7.74 3.96
C GLN A 134 23.12 -7.83 3.45
N ARG A 135 24.12 -7.96 4.37
CA ARG A 135 25.53 -8.12 3.99
C ARG A 135 25.78 -9.33 3.12
N ALA A 136 25.11 -10.44 3.43
CA ALA A 136 25.22 -11.67 2.63
C ALA A 136 24.62 -11.57 1.23
N MET A 137 23.63 -10.68 1.04
CA MET A 137 22.91 -10.52 -0.22
C MET A 137 23.52 -9.46 -1.13
N SER A 138 24.03 -8.36 -0.58
CA SER A 138 24.50 -7.19 -1.34
C SER A 138 26.00 -6.92 -1.24
N GLY A 139 26.74 -7.67 -0.41
CA GLY A 139 28.13 -7.38 -0.07
C GLY A 139 28.26 -6.33 1.03
N ALA A 140 29.51 -6.08 1.45
CA ALA A 140 29.79 -5.24 2.62
C ALA A 140 29.49 -3.73 2.42
N GLU A 141 29.35 -3.27 1.17
CA GLU A 141 29.23 -1.85 0.83
C GLU A 141 27.79 -1.33 0.75
N SER A 142 26.81 -2.22 0.66
CA SER A 142 25.38 -1.86 0.51
C SER A 142 24.55 -2.32 1.70
N ILE A 143 24.71 -1.64 2.86
CA ILE A 143 23.87 -1.88 4.02
C ILE A 143 22.88 -0.74 4.16
N VAL A 144 21.59 -1.03 4.04
CA VAL A 144 20.53 -0.05 4.32
C VAL A 144 20.48 0.22 5.82
N HIS A 145 20.83 1.43 6.20
CA HIS A 145 20.72 1.86 7.58
C HIS A 145 19.25 2.11 7.95
N VAL A 146 18.74 1.34 8.90
CA VAL A 146 17.41 1.60 9.50
C VAL A 146 17.63 2.44 10.76
N PRO A 147 17.11 3.68 10.82
CA PRO A 147 17.25 4.54 12.00
C PRO A 147 16.66 3.89 13.27
N ASP A 148 17.35 4.01 14.38
CA ASP A 148 16.92 3.52 15.69
C ASP A 148 16.16 4.58 16.52
N ASP A 149 16.16 5.84 16.05
CA ASP A 149 15.54 6.99 16.69
C ASP A 149 14.15 7.33 16.12
N ARG A 150 13.70 6.63 15.09
CA ARG A 150 12.42 6.89 14.43
C ARG A 150 11.87 5.69 13.66
N PRO A 151 10.54 5.61 13.49
CA PRO A 151 9.92 4.66 12.57
C PRO A 151 10.31 4.92 11.11
N THR A 152 10.53 3.87 10.35
CA THR A 152 10.84 3.96 8.92
C THR A 152 9.69 3.39 8.10
N LYS A 153 9.11 4.25 7.26
CA LYS A 153 8.09 3.84 6.29
C LYS A 153 8.76 3.33 5.03
N ILE A 154 8.43 2.12 4.62
CA ILE A 154 9.00 1.45 3.46
C ILE A 154 7.91 1.23 2.42
N PRO A 155 8.07 1.76 1.20
CA PRO A 155 7.11 1.55 0.13
C PRO A 155 7.17 0.10 -0.38
N LEU A 156 6.00 -0.52 -0.58
CA LEU A 156 5.83 -1.86 -1.18
C LEU A 156 5.21 -1.79 -2.59
N GLY A 157 4.52 -0.69 -2.89
CA GLY A 157 3.70 -0.55 -4.10
C GLY A 157 4.47 -0.57 -5.43
N PHE A 158 5.81 -0.44 -5.40
CA PHE A 158 6.66 -0.45 -6.61
C PHE A 158 7.05 -1.85 -7.06
N GLN A 159 6.99 -2.81 -6.16
CA GLN A 159 7.39 -4.19 -6.36
C GLN A 159 6.22 -5.13 -6.06
N PRO A 160 5.30 -5.33 -7.02
CA PRO A 160 4.19 -6.29 -6.84
C PRO A 160 4.68 -7.70 -6.49
N ALA A 161 5.93 -8.05 -6.85
CA ALA A 161 6.56 -9.29 -6.47
C ALA A 161 6.78 -9.40 -4.96
N LEU A 162 7.21 -8.33 -4.29
CA LEU A 162 7.43 -8.30 -2.84
C LEU A 162 6.11 -8.52 -2.07
N TRP A 163 5.03 -7.88 -2.52
CA TRP A 163 3.71 -8.10 -1.93
C TRP A 163 3.22 -9.54 -2.13
N ARG A 164 3.39 -10.10 -3.33
CA ARG A 164 3.05 -11.51 -3.59
C ARG A 164 3.88 -12.47 -2.76
N THR A 165 5.19 -12.22 -2.63
CA THR A 165 6.07 -13.03 -1.78
C THR A 165 5.63 -12.96 -0.32
N PHE A 166 5.30 -11.78 0.21
CA PHE A 166 4.74 -11.63 1.55
C PHE A 166 3.47 -12.47 1.74
N THR A 167 2.54 -12.43 0.79
CA THR A 167 1.32 -13.24 0.88
C THR A 167 1.60 -14.74 0.83
N HIS A 168 2.64 -15.19 0.12
CA HIS A 168 3.07 -16.59 0.12
C HIS A 168 3.73 -16.98 1.46
N ILE A 169 4.53 -16.11 2.05
CA ILE A 169 5.08 -16.31 3.40
C ILE A 169 3.93 -16.52 4.40
N CYS A 170 2.90 -15.70 4.37
CA CYS A 170 1.71 -15.86 5.22
C CYS A 170 1.04 -17.24 5.02
N LYS A 171 0.94 -17.73 3.78
CA LYS A 171 0.40 -19.07 3.49
C LYS A 171 1.28 -20.21 4.01
N ILE A 172 2.60 -20.06 3.95
CA ILE A 172 3.54 -21.04 4.53
C ILE A 172 3.39 -21.08 6.04
N ILE A 173 3.30 -19.93 6.70
CA ILE A 173 3.04 -19.82 8.15
C ILE A 173 1.71 -20.49 8.50
N ASP A 174 0.67 -20.28 7.69
CA ASP A 174 -0.65 -20.90 7.90
C ASP A 174 -0.60 -22.43 7.77
N ALA A 175 0.17 -22.94 6.80
CA ALA A 175 0.38 -24.38 6.58
C ALA A 175 1.17 -25.06 7.72
N CYS A 176 2.04 -24.33 8.43
CA CYS A 176 2.74 -24.84 9.61
C CYS A 176 1.80 -25.01 10.84
N GLY A 177 0.62 -24.43 10.82
CA GLY A 177 -0.33 -24.47 11.93
C GLY A 177 0.25 -23.81 13.19
N GLU A 178 0.23 -24.55 14.32
CA GLU A 178 0.80 -24.10 15.60
C GLU A 178 2.22 -24.61 15.83
N ASP A 179 2.78 -25.40 14.90
CA ASP A 179 4.11 -25.99 15.03
C ASP A 179 5.20 -24.98 14.62
N GLY A 180 5.60 -24.13 15.56
CA GLY A 180 6.70 -23.18 15.37
C GLY A 180 8.05 -23.89 15.14
N ALA A 181 8.26 -25.10 15.66
CA ALA A 181 9.47 -25.86 15.41
C ALA A 181 9.52 -26.35 13.96
N LEU A 182 8.40 -26.76 13.37
CA LEU A 182 8.30 -27.06 11.96
C LEU A 182 8.58 -25.82 11.11
N ALA A 183 7.98 -24.68 11.46
CA ALA A 183 8.22 -23.43 10.75
C ALA A 183 9.72 -23.04 10.77
N ALA A 184 10.38 -23.17 11.93
CA ALA A 184 11.82 -22.92 12.05
C ALA A 184 12.66 -23.91 11.21
N ARG A 185 12.34 -25.20 11.23
CA ARG A 185 13.03 -26.20 10.38
C ARG A 185 12.86 -25.97 8.88
N LEU A 186 11.74 -25.40 8.48
CA LEU A 186 11.49 -24.99 7.10
C LEU A 186 12.13 -23.65 6.73
N GLY A 187 12.82 -22.99 7.67
CA GLY A 187 13.51 -21.72 7.44
C GLY A 187 12.57 -20.54 7.25
N VAL A 188 11.38 -20.56 7.85
CA VAL A 188 10.39 -19.47 7.70
C VAL A 188 10.94 -18.16 8.24
N ASP A 189 11.71 -18.18 9.33
CA ASP A 189 12.40 -17.02 9.87
C ASP A 189 13.44 -16.46 8.89
N ASP A 190 14.29 -17.31 8.27
CA ASP A 190 15.25 -16.89 7.27
C ASP A 190 14.54 -16.29 6.04
N LEU A 191 13.42 -16.88 5.61
CA LEU A 191 12.62 -16.36 4.51
C LEU A 191 12.05 -14.97 4.83
N ILE A 192 11.58 -14.74 6.07
CA ILE A 192 11.10 -13.43 6.53
C ILE A 192 12.23 -12.41 6.51
N TYR A 193 13.43 -12.76 7.06
CA TYR A 193 14.59 -11.88 7.04
C TYR A 193 15.04 -11.53 5.62
N ARG A 194 15.12 -12.51 4.71
CA ARG A 194 15.48 -12.27 3.31
C ARG A 194 14.47 -11.38 2.60
N TRP A 195 13.18 -11.62 2.82
CA TRP A 195 12.13 -10.76 2.28
C TRP A 195 12.27 -9.32 2.79
N LEU A 196 12.49 -9.15 4.09
CA LEU A 196 12.65 -7.84 4.71
C LEU A 196 13.93 -7.14 4.20
N ALA A 197 15.05 -7.86 4.12
CA ALA A 197 16.31 -7.35 3.58
C ALA A 197 16.17 -6.91 2.12
N THR A 198 15.54 -7.74 1.27
CA THR A 198 15.26 -7.38 -0.14
C THR A 198 14.38 -6.14 -0.21
N THR A 199 13.34 -6.07 0.62
CA THR A 199 12.43 -4.92 0.64
C THR A 199 13.14 -3.62 1.00
N LEU A 200 14.10 -3.68 1.93
CA LEU A 200 14.92 -2.52 2.31
C LEU A 200 15.88 -2.11 1.19
N LEU A 201 16.61 -3.07 0.61
CA LEU A 201 17.55 -2.81 -0.49
C LEU A 201 16.82 -2.18 -1.70
N GLU A 202 15.67 -2.73 -2.08
CA GLU A 202 14.84 -2.17 -3.15
C GLU A 202 14.28 -0.77 -2.82
N ALA A 203 14.01 -0.50 -1.53
CA ALA A 203 13.57 0.82 -1.10
C ALA A 203 14.70 1.86 -1.15
N GLU A 204 15.95 1.47 -0.84
CA GLU A 204 17.13 2.35 -0.92
C GLU A 204 17.49 2.67 -2.37
N ASP A 205 17.56 1.67 -3.24
CA ASP A 205 17.71 1.88 -4.69
C ASP A 205 16.65 2.83 -5.24
N THR A 206 15.45 2.77 -4.65
CA THR A 206 14.36 3.68 -4.97
C THR A 206 14.62 5.06 -4.35
N ALA A 207 15.25 5.18 -3.18
CA ALA A 207 15.54 6.44 -2.49
C ALA A 207 16.68 7.21 -3.17
N GLU A 208 17.73 6.56 -3.64
CA GLU A 208 18.78 7.21 -4.45
C GLU A 208 18.24 7.72 -5.79
N THR A 209 17.27 6.97 -6.37
CA THR A 209 16.51 7.44 -7.54
C THR A 209 15.49 8.53 -7.16
N GLN A 210 15.23 8.76 -5.86
CA GLN A 210 14.16 9.62 -5.31
C GLN A 210 14.47 11.11 -5.27
N HIS A 211 15.64 11.55 -5.66
CA HIS A 211 15.84 12.99 -5.88
C HIS A 211 15.18 13.45 -7.19
N VAL A 212 13.95 12.97 -7.43
CA VAL A 212 13.10 13.52 -8.50
C VAL A 212 12.59 14.87 -7.99
N PRO A 213 13.10 16.00 -8.51
CA PRO A 213 12.57 17.30 -8.16
C PRO A 213 11.06 17.29 -8.41
N ARG A 214 10.26 17.75 -7.45
CA ARG A 214 8.79 17.86 -7.61
C ARG A 214 8.41 18.47 -8.95
N GLY A 215 9.17 19.45 -9.42
CA GLY A 215 8.98 20.09 -10.71
C GLY A 215 9.09 19.17 -11.94
N ARG A 216 9.82 18.04 -11.87
CA ARG A 216 9.90 17.12 -13.03
C ARG A 216 8.66 16.25 -13.18
N VAL A 217 8.04 15.82 -12.09
CA VAL A 217 6.74 15.14 -12.15
C VAL A 217 5.64 16.10 -12.60
N ASP A 218 5.66 17.34 -12.10
CA ASP A 218 4.75 18.40 -12.53
C ASP A 218 4.91 18.67 -14.03
N PHE A 219 6.13 18.79 -14.50
CA PHE A 219 6.43 18.95 -15.93
C PHE A 219 5.82 17.81 -16.77
N VAL A 220 5.96 16.55 -16.33
CA VAL A 220 5.34 15.41 -17.04
C VAL A 220 3.82 15.49 -17.01
N CYS A 221 3.21 15.90 -15.90
CA CYS A 221 1.78 16.10 -15.82
C CYS A 221 1.31 17.19 -16.81
N ASP A 222 2.02 18.31 -16.88
CA ASP A 222 1.69 19.38 -17.80
C ASP A 222 1.94 18.98 -19.25
N TYR A 223 3.00 18.23 -19.53
CA TYR A 223 3.28 17.68 -20.84
C TYR A 223 2.19 16.69 -21.31
N ILE A 224 1.74 15.81 -20.43
CA ILE A 224 0.61 14.92 -20.68
C ILE A 224 -0.64 15.76 -21.01
N ARG A 225 -0.99 16.76 -20.20
CA ARG A 225 -2.16 17.61 -20.41
C ARG A 225 -2.10 18.37 -21.74
N ALA A 226 -0.91 18.83 -22.14
CA ALA A 226 -0.70 19.53 -23.39
C ALA A 226 -0.85 18.63 -24.62
N THR A 227 -0.61 17.33 -24.50
CA THR A 227 -0.63 16.37 -25.61
C THR A 227 -1.85 15.47 -25.65
N ILE A 228 -2.65 15.47 -24.57
CA ILE A 228 -3.72 14.50 -24.32
C ILE A 228 -4.84 14.51 -25.38
N ASP A 229 -5.06 15.66 -26.02
CA ASP A 229 -6.07 15.83 -27.08
C ASP A 229 -5.60 15.28 -28.43
N VAL A 230 -4.29 15.04 -28.61
CA VAL A 230 -3.72 14.52 -29.86
C VAL A 230 -3.55 13.01 -29.77
N ARG A 231 -2.81 12.54 -28.79
CA ARG A 231 -2.59 11.12 -28.51
C ARG A 231 -2.03 10.87 -27.11
N PRO A 232 -2.19 9.67 -26.56
CA PRO A 232 -1.50 9.33 -25.33
C PRO A 232 0.02 9.22 -25.56
N LEU A 233 0.80 9.67 -24.58
CA LEU A 233 2.24 9.49 -24.54
C LEU A 233 2.60 8.06 -24.12
N THR A 234 3.67 7.55 -24.69
CA THR A 234 4.32 6.31 -24.20
C THR A 234 5.16 6.61 -22.96
N LEU A 235 5.48 5.58 -22.19
CA LEU A 235 6.36 5.74 -21.03
C LEU A 235 7.75 6.27 -21.45
N THR A 236 8.29 5.78 -22.59
CA THR A 236 9.58 6.23 -23.15
C THR A 236 9.56 7.72 -23.51
N GLU A 237 8.45 8.24 -24.05
CA GLU A 237 8.33 9.68 -24.32
C GLU A 237 8.31 10.51 -23.06
N MET A 238 7.67 10.02 -21.99
CA MET A 238 7.70 10.66 -20.68
C MET A 238 9.11 10.64 -20.07
N GLU A 239 9.85 9.53 -20.21
CA GLU A 239 11.26 9.41 -19.81
C GLU A 239 12.14 10.43 -20.51
N ASN A 240 12.06 10.48 -21.84
CA ASN A 240 12.84 11.40 -22.65
C ASN A 240 12.53 12.88 -22.32
N ALA A 241 11.26 13.21 -22.17
CA ALA A 241 10.83 14.57 -21.88
C ALA A 241 11.25 15.06 -20.48
N SER A 242 11.25 14.16 -19.49
CA SER A 242 11.58 14.50 -18.10
C SER A 242 13.04 14.29 -17.73
N ALA A 243 13.80 13.58 -18.55
CA ALA A 243 15.13 13.06 -18.21
C ALA A 243 15.10 12.20 -16.91
N LEU A 244 14.02 11.46 -16.70
CA LEU A 244 13.83 10.51 -15.62
C LEU A 244 13.71 9.11 -16.18
N SER A 245 14.24 8.11 -15.47
CA SER A 245 13.99 6.71 -15.84
C SER A 245 12.52 6.32 -15.63
N ALA A 246 12.04 5.27 -16.31
CA ALA A 246 10.70 4.71 -16.11
C ALA A 246 10.41 4.42 -14.63
N ARG A 247 11.41 3.89 -13.92
CA ARG A 247 11.33 3.59 -12.48
C ARG A 247 11.13 4.87 -11.67
N SER A 248 11.90 5.92 -11.94
CA SER A 248 11.78 7.23 -11.27
C SER A 248 10.43 7.88 -11.52
N LEU A 249 9.93 7.80 -12.76
CA LEU A 249 8.60 8.28 -13.13
C LEU A 249 7.51 7.51 -12.38
N GLN A 250 7.55 6.19 -12.41
CA GLN A 250 6.57 5.35 -11.70
C GLN A 250 6.57 5.68 -10.21
N TYR A 251 7.75 5.85 -9.63
CA TYR A 251 7.88 6.24 -8.23
C TYR A 251 7.26 7.62 -7.96
N GLY A 252 7.65 8.64 -8.73
CA GLY A 252 7.16 10.00 -8.55
C GLY A 252 5.64 10.09 -8.64
N PHE A 253 5.04 9.41 -9.63
CA PHE A 253 3.59 9.35 -9.80
C PHE A 253 2.89 8.56 -8.69
N MET A 254 3.42 7.41 -8.29
CA MET A 254 2.86 6.62 -7.20
C MET A 254 2.87 7.39 -5.89
N ARG A 255 4.00 8.04 -5.57
CA ARG A 255 4.14 8.85 -4.35
C ARG A 255 3.16 10.03 -4.32
N ARG A 256 2.91 10.66 -5.47
CA ARG A 256 2.11 11.89 -5.54
C ARG A 256 0.63 11.63 -5.77
N PHE A 257 0.30 10.64 -6.62
CA PHE A 257 -1.05 10.40 -7.12
C PHE A 257 -1.59 9.00 -6.76
N GLY A 258 -0.78 8.12 -6.17
CA GLY A 258 -1.17 6.75 -5.83
C GLY A 258 -1.38 5.83 -7.03
N CYS A 259 -0.86 6.19 -8.21
CA CYS A 259 -1.03 5.42 -9.44
C CYS A 259 0.19 5.56 -10.37
N SER A 260 0.31 4.68 -11.38
CA SER A 260 1.38 4.79 -12.38
C SER A 260 1.18 5.99 -13.32
N PRO A 261 2.24 6.46 -14.03
CA PRO A 261 2.13 7.52 -15.04
C PRO A 261 1.07 7.22 -16.10
N MET A 262 1.02 5.97 -16.58
CA MET A 262 0.07 5.53 -17.59
C MET A 262 -1.38 5.52 -17.07
N GLN A 263 -1.58 5.11 -15.81
CA GLN A 263 -2.90 5.15 -15.16
C GLN A 263 -3.35 6.60 -14.93
N TRP A 264 -2.43 7.47 -14.52
CA TRP A 264 -2.71 8.89 -14.34
C TRP A 264 -3.09 9.56 -15.68
N GLN A 265 -2.32 9.32 -16.74
CA GLN A 265 -2.64 9.78 -18.08
C GLN A 265 -4.02 9.30 -18.55
N GLN A 266 -4.34 8.02 -18.34
CA GLN A 266 -5.66 7.48 -18.68
C GLN A 266 -6.78 8.20 -17.91
N ARG A 267 -6.55 8.53 -16.64
CA ARG A 267 -7.51 9.26 -15.79
C ARG A 267 -7.73 10.69 -16.32
N GLU A 268 -6.67 11.43 -16.57
CA GLU A 268 -6.75 12.79 -17.17
C GLU A 268 -7.48 12.76 -18.51
N ARG A 269 -7.19 11.74 -19.33
CA ARG A 269 -7.87 11.55 -20.62
C ARG A 269 -9.37 11.33 -20.46
N MET A 270 -9.80 10.58 -19.45
CA MET A 270 -11.23 10.39 -19.18
C MET A 270 -11.90 11.69 -18.69
N ILE A 271 -11.22 12.46 -17.86
CA ILE A 271 -11.70 13.78 -17.43
C ILE A 271 -11.89 14.69 -18.65
N ARG A 272 -10.90 14.74 -19.55
CA ARG A 272 -10.97 15.54 -20.78
C ARG A 272 -12.12 15.12 -21.70
N VAL A 273 -12.31 13.81 -21.87
CA VAL A 273 -13.48 13.27 -22.59
C VAL A 273 -14.78 13.80 -21.99
N ARG A 274 -14.91 13.76 -20.67
CA ARG A 274 -16.12 14.21 -19.98
C ARG A 274 -16.38 15.70 -20.19
N GLU A 275 -15.36 16.53 -20.08
CA GLU A 275 -15.47 17.98 -20.37
C GLU A 275 -15.98 18.23 -21.80
N ARG A 276 -15.41 17.52 -22.79
CA ARG A 276 -15.83 17.67 -24.20
C ARG A 276 -17.23 17.13 -24.45
N LEU A 277 -17.67 16.07 -23.75
CA LEU A 277 -19.06 15.59 -23.83
C LEU A 277 -20.07 16.62 -23.31
N PHE A 278 -19.72 17.34 -22.23
CA PHE A 278 -20.58 18.44 -21.75
C PHE A 278 -20.71 19.60 -22.74
N LEU A 279 -19.71 19.83 -23.58
CA LEU A 279 -19.65 20.90 -24.57
C LEU A 279 -20.01 20.43 -25.96
N LEU A 280 -20.37 19.15 -26.15
CA LEU A 280 -20.60 18.56 -27.46
C LEU A 280 -21.77 19.25 -28.16
N PRO A 281 -21.58 19.79 -29.40
CA PRO A 281 -22.62 20.38 -30.18
C PRO A 281 -23.75 19.38 -30.50
N PRO A 282 -24.99 19.82 -30.78
CA PRO A 282 -26.11 18.94 -31.08
C PRO A 282 -25.91 18.05 -32.30
N ASP A 283 -25.17 18.54 -33.29
CA ASP A 283 -24.84 17.91 -34.58
C ASP A 283 -23.61 17.02 -34.55
N ALA A 284 -22.76 17.12 -33.49
CA ALA A 284 -21.58 16.29 -33.34
C ALA A 284 -21.90 14.94 -32.68
N THR A 285 -21.16 13.91 -33.09
CA THR A 285 -21.34 12.53 -32.58
C THR A 285 -20.28 12.15 -31.57
N ILE A 286 -20.63 11.23 -30.65
CA ILE A 286 -19.66 10.66 -29.70
C ILE A 286 -18.58 9.86 -30.44
N THR A 287 -18.92 9.32 -31.61
CA THR A 287 -17.97 8.56 -32.45
C THR A 287 -16.88 9.46 -33.00
N GLU A 288 -17.23 10.63 -33.52
CA GLU A 288 -16.26 11.62 -33.96
C GLU A 288 -15.37 12.08 -32.82
N LEU A 289 -15.96 12.42 -31.68
CA LEU A 289 -15.21 12.77 -30.46
C LEU A 289 -14.24 11.65 -30.03
N ALA A 290 -14.65 10.38 -30.12
CA ALA A 290 -13.79 9.26 -29.79
C ALA A 290 -12.53 9.21 -30.66
N TYR A 291 -12.70 9.39 -31.98
CA TYR A 291 -11.61 9.42 -32.95
C TYR A 291 -10.69 10.63 -32.74
N GLU A 292 -11.26 11.81 -32.53
CA GLU A 292 -10.52 13.05 -32.30
C GLU A 292 -9.59 12.95 -31.06
N ILE A 293 -10.06 12.26 -30.00
CA ILE A 293 -9.27 12.04 -28.80
C ILE A 293 -8.35 10.82 -28.92
N GLY A 294 -8.29 10.21 -30.12
CA GLY A 294 -7.38 9.10 -30.42
C GLY A 294 -7.81 7.75 -29.85
N PHE A 295 -9.11 7.46 -29.74
CA PHE A 295 -9.61 6.12 -29.54
C PHE A 295 -9.81 5.42 -30.89
N SER A 296 -9.40 4.16 -30.96
CA SER A 296 -9.57 3.35 -32.18
C SER A 296 -11.03 2.97 -32.46
N THR A 297 -11.86 2.95 -31.41
CA THR A 297 -13.30 2.61 -31.52
C THR A 297 -14.12 3.30 -30.44
N LEU A 298 -15.39 3.56 -30.72
CA LEU A 298 -16.37 4.04 -29.74
C LEU A 298 -16.54 3.04 -28.58
N SER A 299 -16.45 1.75 -28.84
CA SER A 299 -16.57 0.70 -27.82
C SER A 299 -15.43 0.77 -26.79
N ALA A 300 -14.20 1.03 -27.23
CA ALA A 300 -13.06 1.22 -26.36
C ALA A 300 -13.25 2.43 -25.44
N LEU A 301 -13.69 3.56 -25.98
CA LEU A 301 -14.05 4.75 -25.20
C LEU A 301 -15.15 4.43 -24.19
N THR A 302 -16.27 3.83 -24.63
CA THR A 302 -17.42 3.56 -23.77
C THR A 302 -17.07 2.65 -22.60
N THR A 303 -16.28 1.61 -22.85
CA THR A 303 -15.83 0.66 -21.81
C THR A 303 -14.97 1.37 -20.76
N LEU A 304 -13.98 2.15 -21.18
CA LEU A 304 -13.10 2.87 -20.27
C LEU A 304 -13.84 3.97 -19.51
N TYR A 305 -14.71 4.71 -20.19
CA TYR A 305 -15.51 5.77 -19.60
C TYR A 305 -16.44 5.23 -18.51
N LYS A 306 -17.18 4.15 -18.81
CA LYS A 306 -18.05 3.48 -17.84
C LYS A 306 -17.29 2.95 -16.65
N ARG A 307 -16.10 2.38 -16.88
CA ARG A 307 -15.21 1.91 -15.79
C ARG A 307 -14.76 3.04 -14.88
N HIS A 308 -14.57 4.24 -15.44
CA HIS A 308 -14.04 5.40 -14.70
C HIS A 308 -15.13 6.18 -13.98
N PHE A 309 -16.29 6.41 -14.61
CA PHE A 309 -17.38 7.26 -14.09
C PHE A 309 -18.62 6.49 -13.63
N GLY A 310 -18.71 5.19 -13.87
CA GLY A 310 -19.88 4.38 -13.54
C GLY A 310 -21.07 4.55 -14.51
N GLU A 311 -20.98 5.50 -15.48
CA GLU A 311 -21.99 5.82 -16.47
C GLU A 311 -21.41 5.80 -17.91
N THR A 312 -22.26 5.71 -18.90
CA THR A 312 -21.82 5.75 -20.31
C THR A 312 -21.74 7.20 -20.83
N PRO A 313 -20.93 7.47 -21.89
CA PRO A 313 -20.88 8.80 -22.52
C PRO A 313 -22.27 9.35 -22.96
N ILE A 314 -23.14 8.46 -23.40
CA ILE A 314 -24.52 8.83 -23.77
C ILE A 314 -25.33 9.33 -22.59
N GLN A 315 -25.21 8.63 -21.44
CA GLN A 315 -25.88 9.02 -20.20
C GLN A 315 -25.41 10.41 -19.73
N THR A 316 -24.09 10.67 -19.77
CA THR A 316 -23.53 11.98 -19.43
C THR A 316 -24.11 13.10 -20.32
N ILE A 317 -24.17 12.90 -21.65
CA ILE A 317 -24.72 13.91 -22.57
C ILE A 317 -26.21 14.14 -22.31
N THR A 318 -26.98 13.08 -22.10
CA THR A 318 -28.42 13.18 -21.85
C THR A 318 -28.67 13.99 -20.57
N SER A 319 -27.96 13.71 -19.50
CA SER A 319 -28.06 14.48 -18.26
C SER A 319 -27.65 15.93 -18.43
N ALA A 320 -26.58 16.20 -19.17
CA ALA A 320 -26.10 17.56 -19.46
C ALA A 320 -27.12 18.39 -20.27
N ARG A 321 -27.78 17.76 -21.23
CA ARG A 321 -28.82 18.42 -22.06
C ARG A 321 -30.08 18.74 -21.27
N ILE A 322 -30.50 17.87 -20.36
CA ILE A 322 -31.63 18.11 -19.46
C ILE A 322 -31.36 19.35 -18.59
N HIS A 323 -30.17 19.45 -17.99
CA HIS A 323 -29.79 20.57 -17.13
C HIS A 323 -29.56 21.89 -17.85
N ARG A 324 -29.36 21.87 -19.17
CA ARG A 324 -29.17 23.07 -20.00
C ARG A 324 -30.50 23.65 -20.48
N ASN A 325 -31.54 22.82 -20.52
CA ASN A 325 -32.89 23.19 -20.99
C ASN A 325 -33.88 23.42 -19.82
N ALA A 326 -33.44 23.25 -18.56
CA ALA A 326 -34.18 23.59 -17.35
C ALA A 326 -33.73 24.93 -16.77
#